data_0279fd9bcc0d9832f2708f2f4bd6d5a0
#
_entry.id   0279fd9bcc0d9832f2708f2f4bd6d5a0
#
_cell.length_a   1.000
_cell.length_b   1.000
_cell.length_c   1.000
_cell.angle_alpha   90.00
_cell.angle_beta   90.00
_cell.angle_gamma   90.00
#
_symmetry.space_group_name_H-M   'P 1'
#
loop_
_entity.id
_entity.type
_entity.pdbx_description
1 polymer ?
#
loop_
_entity_poly.entity_id
_entity_poly.type
_entity_poly.pdbx_seq_one_letter_code
_entity_poly.pdbx_strand_id
1 'polypeptide(L)'
;MRGNAEITADLNTLLTGELTAMDVYFVQSRICHNWGFHKLTERWAHEMEDETRHAESLIKRILFLEGAPDLRQRISYSIASSVEEMLKSNLELEIGVAKHLREVIAKCETLGDHGSRMVLEELLEDTENDHILWLETQLKLISKVGLENYLQSQV
;
A
#
# COMPACT_ATOMS: atom_id res chain seq x y z
N MET A 1 -10.28 15.02 20.31
CA MET A 1 -11.15 14.06 21.06
C MET A 1 -10.35 12.81 21.37
N ARG A 2 -10.22 12.48 22.64
CA ARG A 2 -9.41 11.32 23.04
C ARG A 2 -10.01 10.02 22.51
N GLY A 3 -9.26 9.28 21.71
CA GLY A 3 -9.69 8.02 21.10
C GLY A 3 -9.41 6.81 21.99
N ASN A 4 -9.87 5.65 21.52
CA ASN A 4 -9.52 4.36 22.12
C ASN A 4 -8.03 4.05 21.84
N ALA A 5 -7.29 3.65 22.89
CA ALA A 5 -5.85 3.40 22.79
C ALA A 5 -5.52 2.21 21.86
N GLU A 6 -6.38 1.19 21.81
CA GLU A 6 -6.19 0.04 20.91
C GLU A 6 -6.34 0.47 19.43
N ILE A 7 -7.37 1.28 19.12
CA ILE A 7 -7.56 1.81 17.76
C ILE A 7 -6.35 2.68 17.35
N THR A 8 -5.88 3.55 18.25
CA THR A 8 -4.70 4.38 17.96
C THR A 8 -3.45 3.53 17.69
N ALA A 9 -3.26 2.44 18.44
CA ALA A 9 -2.16 1.49 18.21
C ALA A 9 -2.31 0.79 16.85
N ASP A 10 -3.52 0.33 16.51
CA ASP A 10 -3.79 -0.32 15.21
C ASP A 10 -3.60 0.65 14.04
N LEU A 11 -4.02 1.91 14.15
CA LEU A 11 -3.76 2.95 13.15
C LEU A 11 -2.26 3.18 12.93
N ASN A 12 -1.45 3.16 13.99
CA ASN A 12 0.00 3.24 13.87
C ASN A 12 0.59 1.99 13.18
N THR A 13 0.05 0.82 13.44
CA THR A 13 0.50 -0.42 12.75
C THR A 13 0.13 -0.37 11.26
N LEU A 14 -1.06 0.12 10.91
CA LEU A 14 -1.44 0.38 9.52
C LEU A 14 -0.51 1.41 8.87
N LEU A 15 -0.21 2.51 9.58
CA LEU A 15 0.74 3.53 9.10
C LEU A 15 2.10 2.93 8.77
N THR A 16 2.61 2.01 9.57
CA THR A 16 3.84 1.27 9.28
C THR A 16 3.76 0.54 7.93
N GLY A 17 2.63 -0.08 7.61
CA GLY A 17 2.38 -0.73 6.33
C GLY A 17 2.44 0.23 5.15
N GLU A 18 1.74 1.37 5.24
CA GLU A 18 1.72 2.39 4.19
C GLU A 18 3.10 3.03 3.97
N LEU A 19 3.83 3.33 5.04
CA LEU A 19 5.19 3.86 4.94
C LEU A 19 6.16 2.84 4.32
N THR A 20 5.98 1.55 4.60
CA THR A 20 6.76 0.49 3.97
C THR A 20 6.45 0.41 2.47
N ALA A 21 5.18 0.48 2.09
CA ALA A 21 4.77 0.51 0.68
C ALA A 21 5.34 1.73 -0.05
N MET A 22 5.34 2.91 0.57
CA MET A 22 5.99 4.11 0.03
C MET A 22 7.47 3.85 -0.29
N ASP A 23 8.23 3.27 0.64
CA ASP A 23 9.66 2.95 0.44
C ASP A 23 9.85 1.97 -0.72
N VAL A 24 9.01 0.92 -0.79
CA VAL A 24 9.05 -0.11 -1.84
C VAL A 24 8.79 0.51 -3.21
N TYR A 25 7.72 1.26 -3.37
CA TYR A 25 7.37 1.88 -4.64
C TYR A 25 8.37 2.96 -5.06
N PHE A 26 8.89 3.72 -4.10
CA PHE A 26 9.94 4.69 -4.38
C PHE A 26 11.18 4.03 -5.00
N VAL A 27 11.73 2.98 -4.37
CA VAL A 27 12.93 2.32 -4.90
C VAL A 27 12.65 1.59 -6.21
N GLN A 28 11.48 0.94 -6.36
CA GLN A 28 11.11 0.25 -7.59
C GLN A 28 10.94 1.21 -8.77
N SER A 29 10.37 2.39 -8.55
CA SER A 29 10.32 3.46 -9.55
C SER A 29 11.73 3.82 -10.06
N ARG A 30 12.70 3.96 -9.16
CA ARG A 30 14.09 4.28 -9.55
C ARG A 30 14.77 3.12 -10.27
N ILE A 31 14.54 1.89 -9.86
CA ILE A 31 15.08 0.69 -10.51
C ILE A 31 14.50 0.54 -11.92
N CYS A 32 13.18 0.65 -12.09
CA CYS A 32 12.55 0.56 -13.40
C CYS A 32 13.01 1.69 -14.34
N HIS A 33 13.22 2.89 -13.82
CA HIS A 33 13.81 3.98 -14.60
C HIS A 33 15.21 3.62 -15.12
N ASN A 34 16.06 3.06 -14.24
CA ASN A 34 17.40 2.62 -14.61
C ASN A 34 17.41 1.49 -15.66
N TRP A 35 16.38 0.63 -15.64
CA TRP A 35 16.21 -0.44 -16.63
C TRP A 35 15.57 0.00 -17.95
N GLY A 36 15.06 1.23 -18.03
CA GLY A 36 14.39 1.76 -19.22
C GLY A 36 12.91 1.39 -19.34
N PHE A 37 12.28 0.89 -18.28
CA PHE A 37 10.84 0.60 -18.24
C PHE A 37 10.06 1.83 -17.77
N HIS A 38 9.86 2.80 -18.68
CA HIS A 38 9.30 4.10 -18.34
C HIS A 38 7.85 4.03 -17.83
N LYS A 39 7.02 3.16 -18.38
CA LYS A 39 5.64 3.01 -17.92
C LYS A 39 5.54 2.45 -16.50
N LEU A 40 6.39 1.48 -16.15
CA LEU A 40 6.48 0.98 -14.78
C LEU A 40 7.08 2.03 -13.83
N THR A 41 8.03 2.83 -14.30
CA THR A 41 8.56 3.98 -13.53
C THR A 41 7.44 4.92 -13.12
N GLU A 42 6.60 5.32 -14.07
CA GLU A 42 5.44 6.20 -13.81
C GLU A 42 4.40 5.54 -12.90
N ARG A 43 4.13 4.24 -13.13
CA ARG A 43 3.18 3.52 -12.28
C ARG A 43 3.65 3.43 -10.83
N TRP A 44 4.90 3.04 -10.58
CA TRP A 44 5.43 2.98 -9.21
C TRP A 44 5.52 4.35 -8.54
N ALA A 45 5.82 5.42 -9.30
CA ALA A 45 5.78 6.77 -8.76
C ALA A 45 4.34 7.18 -8.36
N HIS A 46 3.35 6.81 -9.14
CA HIS A 46 1.93 7.04 -8.83
C HIS A 46 1.50 6.27 -7.56
N GLU A 47 1.86 4.99 -7.45
CA GLU A 47 1.60 4.19 -6.26
C GLU A 47 2.23 4.83 -5.00
N MET A 48 3.47 5.31 -5.10
CA MET A 48 4.12 6.00 -3.99
C MET A 48 3.33 7.25 -3.54
N GLU A 49 2.77 8.01 -4.47
CA GLU A 49 1.92 9.16 -4.16
C GLU A 49 0.62 8.73 -3.47
N ASP A 50 0.00 7.64 -3.91
CA ASP A 50 -1.20 7.08 -3.30
C ASP A 50 -0.93 6.64 -1.86
N GLU A 51 0.16 5.91 -1.61
CA GLU A 51 0.55 5.50 -0.27
C GLU A 51 0.90 6.69 0.63
N THR A 52 1.44 7.76 0.06
CA THR A 52 1.67 9.02 0.80
C THR A 52 0.32 9.61 1.26
N ARG A 53 -0.70 9.60 0.43
CA ARG A 53 -2.05 10.05 0.79
C ARG A 53 -2.70 9.16 1.84
N HIS A 54 -2.53 7.83 1.73
CA HIS A 54 -3.01 6.87 2.74
C HIS A 54 -2.35 7.14 4.09
N ALA A 55 -1.03 7.28 4.11
CA ALA A 55 -0.28 7.61 5.33
C ALA A 55 -0.74 8.95 5.93
N GLU A 56 -0.97 9.97 5.10
CA GLU A 56 -1.49 11.27 5.54
C GLU A 56 -2.88 11.13 6.22
N SER A 57 -3.78 10.33 5.65
CA SER A 57 -5.10 10.09 6.21
C SER A 57 -5.02 9.41 7.57
N LEU A 58 -4.14 8.42 7.72
CA LEU A 58 -3.89 7.74 9.00
C LEU A 58 -3.30 8.70 10.03
N ILE A 59 -2.31 9.49 9.66
CA ILE A 59 -1.69 10.50 10.55
C ILE A 59 -2.73 11.50 11.03
N LYS A 60 -3.55 12.06 10.13
CA LYS A 60 -4.63 12.98 10.48
C LYS A 60 -5.61 12.35 11.50
N ARG A 61 -5.97 11.07 11.28
CA ARG A 61 -6.89 10.37 12.18
C ARG A 61 -6.26 10.12 13.56
N ILE A 62 -4.99 9.69 13.62
CA ILE A 62 -4.26 9.50 14.87
C ILE A 62 -4.19 10.80 15.67
N LEU A 63 -3.85 11.92 15.02
CA LEU A 63 -3.79 13.22 15.65
C LEU A 63 -5.16 13.69 16.15
N PHE A 64 -6.23 13.48 15.38
CA PHE A 64 -7.59 13.78 15.80
C PHE A 64 -7.99 13.02 17.08
N LEU A 65 -7.52 11.79 17.23
CA LEU A 65 -7.74 10.95 18.40
C LEU A 65 -6.79 11.25 19.58
N GLU A 66 -6.01 12.34 19.49
CA GLU A 66 -4.99 12.74 20.45
C GLU A 66 -3.88 11.70 20.64
N GLY A 67 -3.64 10.88 19.60
CA GLY A 67 -2.53 9.93 19.55
C GLY A 67 -1.26 10.56 18.97
N ALA A 68 -0.16 9.83 19.04
CA ALA A 68 1.13 10.21 18.46
C ALA A 68 1.43 9.31 17.25
N PRO A 69 1.54 9.86 16.02
CA PRO A 69 1.97 9.08 14.86
C PRO A 69 3.42 8.58 15.04
N ASP A 70 3.66 7.31 14.77
CA ASP A 70 5.00 6.71 14.81
C ASP A 70 5.47 6.36 13.39
N LEU A 71 6.44 7.10 12.88
CA LEU A 71 7.01 6.93 11.54
C LEU A 71 8.33 6.15 11.54
N ARG A 72 8.75 5.61 12.69
CA ARG A 72 10.05 4.94 12.83
C ARG A 72 10.04 3.47 12.38
N GLN A 73 8.89 2.84 12.39
CA GLN A 73 8.73 1.42 12.10
C GLN A 73 8.54 1.15 10.62
N ARG A 74 9.04 0.01 10.14
CA ARG A 74 8.84 -0.54 8.80
C ARG A 74 8.64 -2.05 8.88
N ILE A 75 7.84 -2.61 7.97
CA ILE A 75 7.80 -4.05 7.74
C ILE A 75 9.08 -4.43 7.00
N SER A 76 9.70 -5.56 7.37
CA SER A 76 10.87 -6.05 6.66
C SER A 76 10.49 -6.46 5.22
N TYR A 77 11.25 -6.00 4.25
CA TYR A 77 11.12 -6.37 2.85
C TYR A 77 12.48 -6.51 2.18
N SER A 78 12.52 -7.23 1.07
CA SER A 78 13.70 -7.32 0.20
C SER A 78 13.45 -6.56 -1.11
N ILE A 79 14.51 -6.02 -1.69
CA ILE A 79 14.43 -5.37 -3.01
C ILE A 79 14.39 -6.46 -4.07
N ALA A 80 13.30 -6.48 -4.86
CA ALA A 80 13.13 -7.44 -5.95
C ALA A 80 14.15 -7.20 -7.07
N SER A 81 14.63 -8.29 -7.66
CA SER A 81 15.65 -8.26 -8.71
C SER A 81 15.10 -8.29 -10.15
N SER A 82 13.79 -8.44 -10.30
CA SER A 82 13.09 -8.45 -11.61
C SER A 82 11.71 -7.83 -11.51
N VAL A 83 11.16 -7.42 -12.66
CA VAL A 83 9.80 -6.87 -12.74
C VAL A 83 8.75 -7.88 -12.24
N GLU A 84 8.90 -9.15 -12.63
CA GLU A 84 7.94 -10.19 -12.20
C GLU A 84 7.96 -10.39 -10.68
N GLU A 85 9.15 -10.37 -10.06
CA GLU A 85 9.27 -10.40 -8.59
C GLU A 85 8.67 -9.16 -7.94
N MET A 86 8.86 -7.97 -8.51
CA MET A 86 8.23 -6.74 -8.02
C MET A 86 6.71 -6.89 -7.99
N LEU A 87 6.11 -7.33 -9.10
CA LEU A 87 4.66 -7.50 -9.21
C LEU A 87 4.12 -8.51 -8.19
N LYS A 88 4.81 -9.64 -8.01
CA LYS A 88 4.41 -10.68 -7.04
C LYS A 88 4.54 -10.21 -5.59
N SER A 89 5.68 -9.64 -5.23
CA SER A 89 5.91 -9.16 -3.86
C SER A 89 5.02 -7.98 -3.50
N ASN A 90 4.73 -7.08 -4.45
CA ASN A 90 3.81 -5.98 -4.22
C ASN A 90 2.38 -6.49 -4.03
N LEU A 91 1.94 -7.49 -4.81
CA LEU A 91 0.62 -8.10 -4.61
C LEU A 91 0.49 -8.73 -3.21
N GLU A 92 1.51 -9.44 -2.75
CA GLU A 92 1.53 -9.99 -1.38
C GLU A 92 1.45 -8.90 -0.32
N LEU A 93 2.20 -7.80 -0.50
CA LEU A 93 2.17 -6.64 0.39
C LEU A 93 0.77 -6.03 0.47
N GLU A 94 0.16 -5.74 -0.68
CA GLU A 94 -1.18 -5.13 -0.75
C GLU A 94 -2.28 -6.04 -0.17
N ILE A 95 -2.22 -7.34 -0.43
CA ILE A 95 -3.13 -8.32 0.19
C ILE A 95 -2.98 -8.30 1.71
N GLY A 96 -1.76 -8.22 2.21
CA GLY A 96 -1.48 -8.09 3.65
C GLY A 96 -2.07 -6.80 4.24
N VAL A 97 -1.90 -5.67 3.57
CA VAL A 97 -2.48 -4.37 3.95
C VAL A 97 -4.01 -4.45 3.97
N ALA A 98 -4.62 -4.95 2.90
CA ALA A 98 -6.08 -5.09 2.81
C ALA A 98 -6.65 -5.98 3.92
N LYS A 99 -5.98 -7.10 4.23
CA LYS A 99 -6.37 -7.97 5.35
C LYS A 99 -6.35 -7.22 6.67
N HIS A 100 -5.26 -6.50 6.94
CA HIS A 100 -5.12 -5.74 8.19
C HIS A 100 -6.15 -4.60 8.28
N LEU A 101 -6.40 -3.89 7.18
CA LEU A 101 -7.47 -2.88 7.12
C LEU A 101 -8.82 -3.47 7.52
N ARG A 102 -9.20 -4.63 6.97
CA ARG A 102 -10.47 -5.30 7.32
C ARG A 102 -10.55 -5.67 8.81
N GLU A 103 -9.46 -6.15 9.40
CA GLU A 103 -9.39 -6.49 10.81
C GLU A 103 -9.62 -5.27 11.70
N VAL A 104 -8.98 -4.14 11.37
CA VAL A 104 -9.13 -2.90 12.13
C VAL A 104 -10.50 -2.25 11.90
N ILE A 105 -11.05 -2.32 10.70
CA ILE A 105 -12.42 -1.87 10.39
C ILE A 105 -13.43 -2.62 11.28
N ALA A 106 -13.32 -3.94 11.37
CA ALA A 106 -14.19 -4.75 12.23
C ALA A 106 -14.05 -4.39 13.73
N LYS A 107 -12.84 -4.09 14.18
CA LYS A 107 -12.58 -3.61 15.54
C LYS A 107 -13.20 -2.22 15.77
N CYS A 108 -13.06 -1.30 14.83
CA CYS A 108 -13.70 0.03 14.89
C CYS A 108 -15.22 -0.09 15.03
N GLU A 109 -15.84 -0.99 14.27
CA GLU A 109 -17.29 -1.27 14.36
C GLU A 109 -17.67 -1.75 15.77
N THR A 110 -16.94 -2.73 16.30
CA THR A 110 -17.17 -3.29 17.63
C THR A 110 -17.04 -2.23 18.74
N LEU A 111 -16.08 -1.31 18.62
CA LEU A 111 -15.80 -0.29 19.61
C LEU A 111 -16.58 1.04 19.37
N GLY A 112 -17.40 1.10 18.31
CA GLY A 112 -18.20 2.27 17.96
C GLY A 112 -17.38 3.45 17.43
N ASP A 113 -16.15 3.24 16.95
CA ASP A 113 -15.34 4.26 16.30
C ASP A 113 -15.65 4.37 14.80
N HIS A 114 -16.84 4.89 14.52
CA HIS A 114 -17.34 5.04 13.15
C HIS A 114 -16.48 5.98 12.29
N GLY A 115 -15.85 6.99 12.90
CA GLY A 115 -14.99 7.93 12.16
C GLY A 115 -13.69 7.27 11.68
N SER A 116 -13.05 6.44 12.50
CA SER A 116 -11.89 5.65 12.06
C SER A 116 -12.29 4.61 11.03
N ARG A 117 -13.42 3.91 11.23
CA ARG A 117 -13.96 2.97 10.25
C ARG A 117 -14.11 3.59 8.86
N MET A 118 -14.73 4.77 8.77
CA MET A 118 -14.94 5.46 7.49
C MET A 118 -13.62 5.76 6.77
N VAL A 119 -12.62 6.26 7.48
CA VAL A 119 -11.29 6.52 6.91
C VAL A 119 -10.68 5.23 6.37
N LEU A 120 -10.75 4.14 7.13
CA LEU A 120 -10.16 2.86 6.74
C LEU A 120 -10.90 2.18 5.57
N GLU A 121 -12.23 2.35 5.48
CA GLU A 121 -13.02 1.85 4.35
C GLU A 121 -12.61 2.52 3.03
N GLU A 122 -12.32 3.81 3.03
CA GLU A 122 -11.80 4.51 1.84
C GLU A 122 -10.41 3.99 1.43
N LEU A 123 -9.51 3.75 2.38
CA LEU A 123 -8.20 3.16 2.12
C LEU A 123 -8.33 1.74 1.56
N LEU A 124 -9.23 0.94 2.12
CA LEU A 124 -9.47 -0.43 1.67
C LEU A 124 -10.01 -0.46 0.24
N GLU A 125 -10.96 0.41 -0.09
CA GLU A 125 -11.52 0.50 -1.44
C GLU A 125 -10.43 0.82 -2.47
N ASP A 126 -9.56 1.78 -2.18
CA ASP A 126 -8.44 2.16 -3.06
C ASP A 126 -7.44 1.00 -3.21
N THR A 127 -7.04 0.39 -2.11
CA THR A 127 -6.12 -0.77 -2.10
C THR A 127 -6.66 -1.93 -2.95
N GLU A 128 -7.95 -2.26 -2.85
CA GLU A 128 -8.56 -3.37 -3.58
C GLU A 128 -8.81 -3.03 -5.05
N ASN A 129 -9.39 -1.89 -5.34
CA ASN A 129 -9.88 -1.54 -6.67
C ASN A 129 -8.81 -0.98 -7.58
N ASP A 130 -7.76 -0.36 -7.05
CA ASP A 130 -6.63 0.11 -7.85
C ASP A 130 -5.41 -0.81 -7.69
N HIS A 131 -4.82 -0.89 -6.51
CA HIS A 131 -3.54 -1.56 -6.33
C HIS A 131 -3.61 -3.07 -6.60
N ILE A 132 -4.45 -3.80 -5.87
CA ILE A 132 -4.56 -5.27 -6.01
C ILE A 132 -5.04 -5.65 -7.41
N LEU A 133 -6.12 -5.03 -7.88
CA LEU A 133 -6.70 -5.33 -9.20
C LEU A 133 -5.70 -5.09 -10.33
N TRP A 134 -4.95 -3.98 -10.27
CA TRP A 134 -3.93 -3.68 -11.27
C TRP A 134 -2.81 -4.73 -11.25
N LEU A 135 -2.26 -5.06 -10.08
CA LEU A 135 -1.19 -6.05 -9.92
C LEU A 135 -1.61 -7.43 -10.44
N GLU A 136 -2.79 -7.89 -10.07
CA GLU A 136 -3.35 -9.14 -10.60
C GLU A 136 -3.50 -9.11 -12.12
N THR A 137 -3.93 -7.97 -12.67
CA THR A 137 -4.09 -7.79 -14.11
C THR A 137 -2.75 -7.89 -14.84
N GLN A 138 -1.67 -7.28 -14.29
CA GLN A 138 -0.34 -7.37 -14.87
C GLN A 138 0.18 -8.82 -14.89
N LEU A 139 0.03 -9.53 -13.77
CA LEU A 139 0.45 -10.94 -13.68
C LEU A 139 -0.34 -11.85 -14.64
N LYS A 140 -1.65 -11.62 -14.77
CA LYS A 140 -2.48 -12.32 -15.79
C LYS A 140 -2.03 -12.00 -17.20
N LEU A 141 -1.66 -10.75 -17.49
CA LEU A 141 -1.17 -10.33 -18.80
C LEU A 141 0.16 -11.03 -19.13
N ILE A 142 1.11 -11.06 -18.20
CA ILE A 142 2.38 -11.79 -18.37
C ILE A 142 2.12 -13.26 -18.72
N SER A 143 1.18 -13.92 -18.05
CA SER A 143 0.84 -15.31 -18.31
C SER A 143 0.26 -15.55 -19.72
N LYS A 144 -0.39 -14.52 -20.29
CA LYS A 144 -1.01 -14.61 -21.63
C LYS A 144 -0.06 -14.28 -22.77
N VAL A 145 0.79 -13.26 -22.61
CA VAL A 145 1.63 -12.74 -23.71
C VAL A 145 3.11 -13.14 -23.57
N GLY A 146 3.50 -13.66 -22.42
CA GLY A 146 4.87 -13.94 -22.04
C GLY A 146 5.60 -12.72 -21.47
N LEU A 147 6.60 -12.97 -20.63
CA LEU A 147 7.33 -11.92 -19.93
C LEU A 147 8.04 -10.95 -20.87
N GLU A 148 8.71 -11.45 -21.90
CA GLU A 148 9.46 -10.60 -22.84
C GLU A 148 8.56 -9.61 -23.58
N ASN A 149 7.40 -10.08 -24.08
CA ASN A 149 6.42 -9.20 -24.73
C ASN A 149 5.83 -8.18 -23.76
N TYR A 150 5.56 -8.61 -22.52
CA TYR A 150 5.10 -7.71 -21.48
C TYR A 150 6.13 -6.60 -21.19
N LEU A 151 7.39 -6.97 -20.98
CA LEU A 151 8.47 -6.00 -20.70
C LEU A 151 8.67 -5.03 -21.88
N GLN A 152 8.58 -5.51 -23.11
CA GLN A 152 8.65 -4.65 -24.28
C GLN A 152 7.51 -3.62 -24.33
N SER A 153 6.34 -3.95 -23.81
CA SER A 153 5.21 -3.02 -23.71
C SER A 153 5.39 -1.95 -22.63
N GLN A 154 6.36 -2.10 -21.73
CA GLN A 154 6.62 -1.20 -20.62
C GLN A 154 7.71 -0.14 -20.91
N VAL A 155 8.35 -0.23 -22.05
CA VAL A 155 9.39 0.73 -22.49
C VAL A 155 8.81 2.13 -22.76
#